data_074b2769e1f7a35278e56d5b096ff37a
#
_entry.id   074b2769e1f7a35278e56d5b096ff37a
#
_cell.length_a   1.000
_cell.length_b   1.000
_cell.length_c   1.000
_cell.angle_alpha   90.00
_cell.angle_beta   90.00
_cell.angle_gamma   90.00
#
_symmetry.space_group_name_H-M   'P 1'
#
loop_
_entity.id
_entity.type
_entity.pdbx_description
1 polymer ?
#
loop_
_entity_poly.entity_id
_entity_poly.type
_entity_poly.pdbx_seq_one_letter_code
_entity_poly.pdbx_strand_id
1 'polypeptide(L)'
;AAPEETQKSDEHVKLNLNYSRLGVATKVDTYLNVRKKPSENSKIVGKMTKNAGCHIYKIKKGWAKMVSGNVTGWVKAKYLVTDEKAEKAATKVGRECVEITTNSLRVRALPTTDAPIYSVVSEGEEFVIRENNLTTEFVEKVIKKQKISKEAIKRAGGMDAINADLANWVCVTVDDDYAFVAKEFVEEQYSLKRAVKVGTVSASSSDGVSEGQASIVEYAKQFLGNRYVWGGASLTHGTDCSGFTMSLYAKYGHSLPHNAAAQAGVTRKVSSPKPGDLFFYSNGSRINHVAMYIGSGLVIHASNPSDGIKISNAYYRHPVKIGRVMN
;
A
#
# COMPACT_ATOMS: atom_id res chain seq x y z
N ALA A 1 -52.95 1.52 13.72
CA ALA A 1 -51.70 2.13 14.21
C ALA A 1 -50.54 1.57 13.38
N ALA A 2 -49.95 2.40 12.53
CA ALA A 2 -48.74 2.07 11.76
C ALA A 2 -47.52 2.22 12.68
N PRO A 3 -46.45 1.43 12.49
CA PRO A 3 -45.25 1.59 13.29
C PRO A 3 -44.52 2.86 12.83
N GLU A 4 -44.11 3.68 13.80
CA GLU A 4 -43.25 4.83 13.61
C GLU A 4 -41.87 4.35 13.08
N GLU A 5 -41.53 4.79 11.88
CA GLU A 5 -40.17 4.75 11.39
C GLU A 5 -39.28 5.69 12.22
N THR A 6 -38.47 5.12 13.08
CA THR A 6 -37.40 5.84 13.76
C THR A 6 -36.39 6.32 12.69
N GLN A 7 -36.47 7.61 12.35
CA GLN A 7 -35.41 8.31 11.64
C GLN A 7 -34.12 8.19 12.49
N LYS A 8 -33.16 7.35 12.03
CA LYS A 8 -31.80 7.46 12.47
C LYS A 8 -31.29 8.83 12.02
N SER A 9 -31.08 9.71 12.98
CA SER A 9 -30.35 10.95 12.79
C SER A 9 -28.97 10.58 12.19
N ASP A 10 -28.67 11.13 11.01
CA ASP A 10 -27.32 11.18 10.46
C ASP A 10 -26.47 12.03 11.45
N GLU A 11 -25.96 11.41 12.50
CA GLU A 11 -24.84 11.95 13.25
C GLU A 11 -23.67 12.00 12.28
N HIS A 12 -23.37 13.20 11.81
CA HIS A 12 -22.14 13.51 11.10
C HIS A 12 -20.97 13.13 12.02
N VAL A 13 -20.45 11.93 11.85
CA VAL A 13 -19.17 11.53 12.46
C VAL A 13 -18.16 12.52 11.92
N LYS A 14 -17.78 13.48 12.76
CA LYS A 14 -16.74 14.44 12.43
C LYS A 14 -15.43 13.67 12.41
N LEU A 15 -15.02 13.26 11.20
CA LEU A 15 -13.78 12.54 10.99
C LEU A 15 -12.64 13.48 11.39
N ASN A 16 -11.93 13.15 12.46
CA ASN A 16 -10.73 13.89 12.87
C ASN A 16 -9.56 13.47 11.99
N LEU A 17 -9.55 13.99 10.76
CA LEU A 17 -8.51 13.72 9.78
C LEU A 17 -7.32 14.70 9.88
N ASN A 18 -7.30 15.57 10.91
CA ASN A 18 -6.29 16.61 11.13
C ASN A 18 -6.12 17.58 9.94
N TYR A 19 -7.15 17.79 9.14
CA TYR A 19 -7.15 18.76 8.05
C TYR A 19 -8.04 19.96 8.42
N SER A 20 -7.50 21.16 8.48
CA SER A 20 -8.29 22.37 8.71
C SER A 20 -9.08 22.78 7.47
N ARG A 21 -8.62 22.45 6.27
CA ARG A 21 -9.33 22.57 5.00
C ARG A 21 -9.02 21.37 4.13
N LEU A 22 -9.96 20.45 4.10
CA LEU A 22 -9.82 19.16 3.40
C LEU A 22 -10.02 19.33 1.88
N GLY A 23 -9.13 18.68 1.12
CA GLY A 23 -9.32 18.36 -0.29
C GLY A 23 -9.17 16.87 -0.53
N VAL A 24 -9.98 16.30 -1.41
CA VAL A 24 -9.91 14.87 -1.80
C VAL A 24 -9.85 14.74 -3.32
N ALA A 25 -8.90 13.98 -3.82
CA ALA A 25 -8.66 13.78 -5.26
C ALA A 25 -9.64 12.74 -5.85
N THR A 26 -10.94 13.10 -5.90
CA THR A 26 -11.98 12.20 -6.41
C THR A 26 -12.15 12.23 -7.93
N LYS A 27 -11.70 13.33 -8.57
CA LYS A 27 -11.93 13.60 -10.00
C LYS A 27 -10.71 13.25 -10.84
N VAL A 28 -10.01 12.19 -10.49
CA VAL A 28 -8.90 11.63 -11.25
C VAL A 28 -9.17 10.16 -11.54
N ASP A 29 -8.67 9.66 -12.65
CA ASP A 29 -8.83 8.24 -12.99
C ASP A 29 -7.86 7.36 -12.17
N THR A 30 -6.60 7.78 -12.09
CA THR A 30 -5.54 7.04 -11.39
C THR A 30 -4.78 7.90 -10.40
N TYR A 31 -4.10 8.96 -10.87
CA TYR A 31 -3.35 9.88 -10.02
C TYR A 31 -3.26 11.28 -10.63
N LEU A 32 -2.86 12.24 -9.81
CA LEU A 32 -2.44 13.57 -10.26
C LEU A 32 -1.03 13.90 -9.74
N ASN A 33 -0.32 14.71 -10.53
CA ASN A 33 1.02 15.16 -10.16
C ASN A 33 0.94 16.33 -9.16
N VAL A 34 1.74 16.25 -8.11
CA VAL A 34 2.02 17.38 -7.21
C VAL A 34 3.27 18.10 -7.72
N ARG A 35 3.17 19.40 -7.93
CA ARG A 35 4.23 20.21 -8.55
C ARG A 35 4.82 21.22 -7.58
N LYS A 36 6.11 21.57 -7.79
CA LYS A 36 6.81 22.53 -6.93
C LYS A 36 6.21 23.95 -7.05
N LYS A 37 5.72 24.36 -8.24
CA LYS A 37 5.09 25.64 -8.53
C LYS A 37 3.75 25.42 -9.24
N PRO A 38 2.81 26.38 -9.24
CA PRO A 38 1.51 26.30 -9.90
C PRO A 38 1.63 26.43 -11.43
N SER A 39 2.28 25.47 -12.06
CA SER A 39 2.53 25.43 -13.50
C SER A 39 2.71 24.00 -13.98
N GLU A 40 2.20 23.67 -15.17
CA GLU A 40 2.33 22.35 -15.78
C GLU A 40 3.77 21.98 -16.13
N ASN A 41 4.63 22.95 -16.34
CA ASN A 41 6.04 22.77 -16.63
C ASN A 41 6.92 22.71 -15.36
N SER A 42 6.31 22.89 -14.18
CA SER A 42 7.06 22.83 -12.93
C SER A 42 7.42 21.40 -12.55
N LYS A 43 8.58 21.24 -11.90
CA LYS A 43 9.07 19.95 -11.38
C LYS A 43 7.97 19.24 -10.57
N ILE A 44 7.77 17.96 -10.86
CA ILE A 44 6.93 17.06 -10.06
C ILE A 44 7.70 16.72 -8.78
N VAL A 45 7.03 16.87 -7.63
CA VAL A 45 7.59 16.60 -6.30
C VAL A 45 6.86 15.45 -5.58
N GLY A 46 5.74 15.02 -6.13
CA GLY A 46 4.95 13.91 -5.61
C GLY A 46 3.79 13.54 -6.51
N LYS A 47 3.06 12.51 -6.11
CA LYS A 47 1.85 12.02 -6.79
C LYS A 47 0.75 11.76 -5.76
N MET A 48 -0.49 12.13 -6.10
CA MET A 48 -1.70 11.77 -5.35
C MET A 48 -2.50 10.78 -6.16
N THR A 49 -2.74 9.60 -5.64
CA THR A 49 -3.66 8.64 -6.26
C THR A 49 -5.12 9.03 -6.05
N LYS A 50 -6.02 8.43 -6.81
CA LYS A 50 -7.46 8.61 -6.62
C LYS A 50 -7.86 8.43 -5.16
N ASN A 51 -8.71 9.33 -4.67
CA ASN A 51 -9.22 9.38 -3.30
C ASN A 51 -8.18 9.72 -2.21
N ALA A 52 -6.98 10.17 -2.57
CA ALA A 52 -6.04 10.70 -1.59
C ALA A 52 -6.51 12.04 -1.05
N GLY A 53 -6.31 12.25 0.25
CA GLY A 53 -6.63 13.49 0.95
C GLY A 53 -5.46 14.46 1.05
N CYS A 54 -5.75 15.75 1.16
CA CYS A 54 -4.77 16.78 1.40
C CYS A 54 -5.35 17.93 2.22
N HIS A 55 -4.47 18.65 2.93
CA HIS A 55 -4.77 19.95 3.49
C HIS A 55 -4.52 21.03 2.43
N ILE A 56 -5.51 21.91 2.22
CA ILE A 56 -5.43 23.02 1.26
C ILE A 56 -5.14 24.31 2.00
N TYR A 57 -4.05 24.99 1.64
CA TYR A 57 -3.70 26.31 2.18
C TYR A 57 -4.37 27.44 1.41
N LYS A 58 -4.38 27.37 0.08
CA LYS A 58 -5.01 28.36 -0.80
C LYS A 58 -5.26 27.80 -2.19
N ILE A 59 -6.24 28.40 -2.88
CA ILE A 59 -6.50 28.15 -4.30
C ILE A 59 -6.30 29.48 -5.04
N LYS A 60 -5.49 29.48 -6.09
CA LYS A 60 -5.21 30.64 -6.93
C LYS A 60 -5.04 30.21 -8.39
N LYS A 61 -5.74 30.87 -9.31
CA LYS A 61 -5.67 30.64 -10.77
C LYS A 61 -5.77 29.14 -11.15
N GLY A 62 -6.72 28.40 -10.52
CA GLY A 62 -6.97 27.00 -10.82
C GLY A 62 -5.98 25.99 -10.18
N TRP A 63 -5.07 26.47 -9.32
CA TRP A 63 -4.11 25.65 -8.59
C TRP A 63 -4.36 25.72 -7.09
N ALA A 64 -4.33 24.57 -6.42
CA ALA A 64 -4.39 24.46 -4.95
C ALA A 64 -2.99 24.22 -4.39
N LYS A 65 -2.53 25.07 -3.47
CA LYS A 65 -1.36 24.83 -2.64
C LYS A 65 -1.79 23.86 -1.53
N MET A 66 -1.10 22.77 -1.39
CA MET A 66 -1.51 21.68 -0.51
C MET A 66 -0.33 20.98 0.19
N VAL A 67 -0.68 20.26 1.26
CA VAL A 67 0.15 19.27 1.92
C VAL A 67 -0.65 17.96 2.04
N SER A 68 0.02 16.83 1.80
CA SER A 68 -0.53 15.49 1.98
C SER A 68 0.60 14.53 2.36
N GLY A 69 0.52 13.93 3.54
CA GLY A 69 1.66 13.20 4.11
C GLY A 69 2.90 14.10 4.17
N ASN A 70 4.00 13.63 3.63
CA ASN A 70 5.27 14.39 3.59
C ASN A 70 5.48 15.17 2.27
N VAL A 71 4.41 15.35 1.49
CA VAL A 71 4.45 16.07 0.20
C VAL A 71 3.81 17.44 0.34
N THR A 72 4.55 18.47 0.02
CA THR A 72 4.06 19.87 -0.10
C THR A 72 4.22 20.34 -1.54
N GLY A 73 3.17 20.93 -2.10
CA GLY A 73 3.23 21.43 -3.47
C GLY A 73 1.92 22.00 -3.97
N TRP A 74 1.76 21.94 -5.29
CA TRP A 74 0.62 22.49 -6.01
C TRP A 74 -0.01 21.41 -6.89
N VAL A 75 -1.33 21.36 -6.86
CA VAL A 75 -2.13 20.47 -7.73
C VAL A 75 -3.19 21.29 -8.47
N LYS A 76 -3.67 20.81 -9.61
CA LYS A 76 -4.81 21.43 -10.29
C LYS A 76 -6.08 21.23 -9.44
N ALA A 77 -6.68 22.33 -9.00
CA ALA A 77 -7.84 22.34 -8.11
C ALA A 77 -9.06 21.64 -8.72
N LYS A 78 -9.19 21.61 -10.05
CA LYS A 78 -10.30 20.96 -10.75
C LYS A 78 -10.43 19.46 -10.46
N TYR A 79 -9.35 18.80 -10.04
CA TYR A 79 -9.33 17.37 -9.71
C TYR A 79 -9.72 17.07 -8.27
N LEU A 80 -9.86 18.12 -7.45
CA LEU A 80 -10.24 17.99 -6.04
C LEU A 80 -11.72 18.29 -5.85
N VAL A 81 -12.33 17.63 -4.87
CA VAL A 81 -13.45 18.19 -4.13
C VAL A 81 -12.90 18.81 -2.86
N THR A 82 -13.53 19.88 -2.36
CA THR A 82 -13.04 20.65 -1.21
C THR A 82 -14.14 20.86 -0.19
N ASP A 83 -13.73 21.21 1.04
CA ASP A 83 -14.63 21.63 2.12
C ASP A 83 -15.71 20.59 2.42
N GLU A 84 -16.98 20.93 2.55
CA GLU A 84 -18.09 19.99 2.82
C GLU A 84 -18.16 18.81 1.84
N LYS A 85 -17.89 19.04 0.55
CA LYS A 85 -17.87 17.96 -0.45
C LYS A 85 -16.71 17.01 -0.22
N ALA A 86 -15.60 17.51 0.27
CA ALA A 86 -14.45 16.68 0.63
C ALA A 86 -14.73 15.85 1.89
N GLU A 87 -15.40 16.43 2.89
CA GLU A 87 -15.81 15.70 4.10
C GLU A 87 -16.78 14.56 3.76
N LYS A 88 -17.79 14.84 2.94
CA LYS A 88 -18.70 13.79 2.44
C LYS A 88 -17.98 12.72 1.61
N ALA A 89 -16.97 13.10 0.82
CA ALA A 89 -16.17 12.14 0.08
C ALA A 89 -15.30 11.30 1.04
N ALA A 90 -14.70 11.93 2.05
CA ALA A 90 -13.84 11.27 3.02
C ALA A 90 -14.58 10.15 3.79
N THR A 91 -15.84 10.34 4.15
CA THR A 91 -16.64 9.28 4.80
C THR A 91 -16.85 8.04 3.94
N LYS A 92 -16.76 8.19 2.60
CA LYS A 92 -16.94 7.08 1.65
C LYS A 92 -15.64 6.40 1.27
N VAL A 93 -14.53 7.17 1.24
CA VAL A 93 -13.25 6.68 0.69
C VAL A 93 -12.16 6.53 1.74
N GLY A 94 -12.41 6.98 2.97
CA GLY A 94 -11.53 6.76 4.10
C GLY A 94 -11.54 5.29 4.53
N ARG A 95 -10.53 4.91 5.27
CA ARG A 95 -10.30 3.53 5.67
C ARG A 95 -9.94 3.47 7.15
N GLU A 96 -10.47 2.48 7.83
CA GLU A 96 -9.98 2.11 9.15
C GLU A 96 -8.63 1.43 9.01
N CYS A 97 -7.63 1.95 9.67
CA CYS A 97 -6.25 1.49 9.62
C CYS A 97 -5.70 1.31 11.03
N VAL A 98 -4.68 0.49 11.13
CA VAL A 98 -3.75 0.51 12.27
C VAL A 98 -2.47 1.18 11.84
N GLU A 99 -1.90 2.03 12.70
CA GLU A 99 -0.52 2.51 12.61
C GLU A 99 0.34 1.71 13.59
N ILE A 100 1.49 1.23 13.12
CA ILE A 100 2.43 0.45 13.93
C ILE A 100 3.19 1.41 14.86
N THR A 101 3.15 1.17 16.16
CA THR A 101 3.75 2.05 17.20
C THR A 101 5.08 1.54 17.75
N THR A 102 5.59 0.43 17.24
CA THR A 102 6.84 -0.18 17.71
C THR A 102 7.73 -0.62 16.54
N ASN A 103 9.03 -0.57 16.76
CA ASN A 103 10.00 -1.06 15.77
C ASN A 103 9.91 -2.58 15.61
N SER A 104 9.99 -3.04 14.37
CA SER A 104 10.13 -4.45 14.03
C SER A 104 9.00 -5.33 14.60
N LEU A 105 7.74 -4.88 14.48
CA LEU A 105 6.58 -5.66 14.90
C LEU A 105 6.46 -6.96 14.10
N ARG A 106 6.33 -8.07 14.80
CA ARG A 106 6.05 -9.38 14.21
C ARG A 106 4.57 -9.50 13.90
N VAL A 107 4.25 -9.47 12.62
CA VAL A 107 2.90 -9.77 12.12
C VAL A 107 2.74 -11.30 12.04
N ARG A 108 1.61 -11.83 12.50
CA ARG A 108 1.40 -13.25 12.66
C ARG A 108 0.41 -13.82 11.64
N ALA A 109 0.57 -15.10 11.31
CA ALA A 109 -0.36 -15.81 10.44
C ALA A 109 -1.70 -16.14 11.12
N LEU A 110 -1.73 -16.19 12.44
CA LEU A 110 -2.89 -16.45 13.31
C LEU A 110 -2.82 -15.53 14.54
N PRO A 111 -3.95 -15.21 15.20
CA PRO A 111 -4.02 -14.27 16.30
C PRO A 111 -3.53 -14.85 17.63
N THR A 112 -2.24 -15.16 17.71
CA THR A 112 -1.53 -15.57 18.93
C THR A 112 -0.03 -15.35 18.78
N THR A 113 0.66 -15.10 19.89
CA THR A 113 2.12 -14.90 19.92
C THR A 113 2.93 -16.12 19.48
N ASP A 114 2.38 -17.32 19.60
CA ASP A 114 3.02 -18.58 19.22
C ASP A 114 2.80 -18.94 17.75
N ALA A 115 1.90 -18.21 17.06
CA ALA A 115 1.66 -18.41 15.64
C ALA A 115 2.92 -18.13 14.80
N PRO A 116 3.04 -18.79 13.62
CA PRO A 116 4.10 -18.48 12.69
C PRO A 116 4.14 -16.99 12.34
N ILE A 117 5.36 -16.45 12.25
CA ILE A 117 5.58 -15.07 11.81
C ILE A 117 5.25 -14.98 10.33
N TYR A 118 4.27 -14.15 9.98
CA TYR A 118 3.94 -13.82 8.61
C TYR A 118 5.01 -12.91 8.00
N SER A 119 5.31 -11.83 8.69
CA SER A 119 6.32 -10.85 8.28
C SER A 119 6.74 -10.00 9.48
N VAL A 120 7.77 -9.18 9.28
CA VAL A 120 8.16 -8.10 10.21
C VAL A 120 7.90 -6.78 9.53
N VAL A 121 7.24 -5.85 10.21
CA VAL A 121 6.87 -4.53 9.70
C VAL A 121 7.50 -3.42 10.55
N SER A 122 7.65 -2.24 9.95
CA SER A 122 8.33 -1.10 10.57
C SER A 122 7.36 -0.19 11.31
N GLU A 123 7.86 0.53 12.30
CA GLU A 123 7.15 1.61 13.01
C GLU A 123 6.68 2.69 12.02
N GLY A 124 5.49 3.24 12.26
CA GLY A 124 4.88 4.28 11.42
C GLY A 124 4.21 3.77 10.14
N GLU A 125 4.30 2.47 9.85
CA GLU A 125 3.58 1.89 8.71
C GLU A 125 2.08 1.74 9.04
N GLU A 126 1.23 2.00 8.05
CA GLU A 126 -0.22 1.86 8.15
C GLU A 126 -0.71 0.63 7.39
N PHE A 127 -1.57 -0.16 8.02
CA PHE A 127 -2.26 -1.29 7.40
C PHE A 127 -3.76 -1.16 7.56
N VAL A 128 -4.50 -1.45 6.48
CA VAL A 128 -5.97 -1.41 6.49
C VAL A 128 -6.50 -2.54 7.36
N ILE A 129 -7.39 -2.19 8.30
CA ILE A 129 -8.10 -3.17 9.13
C ILE A 129 -9.04 -3.99 8.24
N ARG A 130 -8.93 -5.30 8.34
CA ARG A 130 -9.85 -6.24 7.70
C ARG A 130 -10.98 -6.64 8.65
N GLU A 131 -10.64 -6.86 9.92
CA GLU A 131 -11.59 -7.20 10.98
C GLU A 131 -10.98 -6.85 12.33
N ASN A 132 -11.71 -6.09 13.13
CA ASN A 132 -11.27 -5.66 14.45
C ASN A 132 -11.89 -6.51 15.58
N ASN A 133 -13.14 -6.97 15.38
CA ASN A 133 -13.85 -7.82 16.33
C ASN A 133 -13.75 -9.29 15.88
N LEU A 134 -12.58 -9.90 16.13
CA LEU A 134 -12.30 -11.24 15.67
C LEU A 134 -13.25 -12.27 16.30
N THR A 135 -13.74 -13.18 15.47
CA THR A 135 -14.52 -14.34 15.89
C THR A 135 -13.85 -15.63 15.40
N THR A 136 -14.16 -16.75 16.05
CA THR A 136 -13.70 -18.08 15.61
C THR A 136 -14.01 -18.32 14.14
N GLU A 137 -15.24 -18.03 13.70
CA GLU A 137 -15.66 -18.20 12.32
C GLU A 137 -14.84 -17.36 11.34
N PHE A 138 -14.48 -16.13 11.72
CA PHE A 138 -13.65 -15.28 10.88
C PHE A 138 -12.25 -15.88 10.73
N VAL A 139 -11.63 -16.34 11.82
CA VAL A 139 -10.30 -16.95 11.81
C VAL A 139 -10.31 -18.24 10.98
N GLU A 140 -11.33 -19.09 11.10
CA GLU A 140 -11.49 -20.29 10.29
C GLU A 140 -11.59 -19.97 8.78
N LYS A 141 -12.31 -18.89 8.41
CA LYS A 141 -12.36 -18.41 7.01
C LYS A 141 -10.97 -17.97 6.52
N VAL A 142 -10.17 -17.29 7.36
CA VAL A 142 -8.80 -16.91 7.02
C VAL A 142 -7.91 -18.14 6.85
N ILE A 143 -7.98 -19.11 7.78
CA ILE A 143 -7.25 -20.39 7.71
C ILE A 143 -7.53 -21.08 6.38
N LYS A 144 -8.79 -21.22 6.00
CA LYS A 144 -9.21 -21.85 4.75
C LYS A 144 -8.74 -21.07 3.51
N LYS A 145 -8.94 -19.75 3.51
CA LYS A 145 -8.56 -18.85 2.39
C LYS A 145 -7.06 -18.88 2.13
N GLN A 146 -6.26 -18.82 3.17
CA GLN A 146 -4.80 -18.76 3.08
C GLN A 146 -4.12 -20.13 3.15
N LYS A 147 -4.92 -21.20 3.25
CA LYS A 147 -4.45 -22.58 3.32
C LYS A 147 -3.41 -22.77 4.42
N ILE A 148 -3.69 -22.23 5.60
CA ILE A 148 -2.81 -22.35 6.76
C ILE A 148 -2.75 -23.82 7.18
N SER A 149 -1.55 -24.37 7.36
CA SER A 149 -1.35 -25.78 7.64
C SER A 149 -1.79 -26.17 9.07
N LYS A 150 -2.10 -27.46 9.25
CA LYS A 150 -2.42 -28.01 10.58
C LYS A 150 -1.24 -27.86 11.55
N GLU A 151 -0.02 -27.96 11.07
CA GLU A 151 1.20 -27.77 11.83
C GLU A 151 1.32 -26.32 12.33
N ALA A 152 0.97 -25.34 11.51
CA ALA A 152 0.94 -23.93 11.91
C ALA A 152 -0.11 -23.66 12.99
N ILE A 153 -1.30 -24.27 12.88
CA ILE A 153 -2.36 -24.19 13.89
C ILE A 153 -1.88 -24.85 15.20
N LYS A 154 -1.26 -26.02 15.13
CA LYS A 154 -0.70 -26.71 16.31
C LYS A 154 0.39 -25.87 16.98
N ARG A 155 1.29 -25.25 16.23
CA ARG A 155 2.32 -24.33 16.76
C ARG A 155 1.73 -23.12 17.44
N ALA A 156 0.59 -22.65 16.99
CA ALA A 156 -0.17 -21.55 17.58
C ALA A 156 -0.93 -21.96 18.87
N GLY A 157 -0.75 -23.18 19.38
CA GLY A 157 -1.41 -23.69 20.56
C GLY A 157 -2.77 -24.37 20.28
N GLY A 158 -3.14 -24.57 19.00
CA GLY A 158 -4.44 -25.09 18.60
C GLY A 158 -5.55 -24.04 18.59
N MET A 159 -6.73 -24.43 18.13
CA MET A 159 -7.89 -23.52 18.03
C MET A 159 -8.35 -22.97 19.38
N ASP A 160 -8.20 -23.73 20.47
CA ASP A 160 -8.59 -23.26 21.81
C ASP A 160 -7.72 -22.08 22.28
N ALA A 161 -6.40 -22.17 22.09
CA ALA A 161 -5.48 -21.07 22.40
C ALA A 161 -5.73 -19.84 21.50
N ILE A 162 -5.96 -20.04 20.21
CA ILE A 162 -6.30 -18.98 19.27
C ILE A 162 -7.59 -18.27 19.71
N ASN A 163 -8.65 -19.02 20.05
CA ASN A 163 -9.94 -18.48 20.44
C ASN A 163 -9.90 -17.75 21.78
N ALA A 164 -9.01 -18.14 22.69
CA ALA A 164 -8.87 -17.51 24.01
C ALA A 164 -8.29 -16.08 23.94
N ASP A 165 -7.59 -15.72 22.88
CA ASP A 165 -6.84 -14.45 22.76
C ASP A 165 -7.37 -13.48 21.71
N LEU A 166 -8.47 -13.81 21.00
CA LEU A 166 -9.03 -13.04 19.89
C LEU A 166 -9.20 -11.55 20.18
N ALA A 167 -9.61 -11.19 21.39
CA ALA A 167 -9.88 -9.79 21.77
C ALA A 167 -8.63 -8.88 21.70
N ASN A 168 -7.44 -9.46 21.83
CA ASN A 168 -6.16 -8.74 21.84
C ASN A 168 -5.54 -8.55 20.44
N TRP A 169 -6.20 -9.04 19.42
CA TRP A 169 -5.69 -9.02 18.06
C TRP A 169 -6.61 -8.29 17.08
N VAL A 170 -6.03 -7.76 16.03
CA VAL A 170 -6.73 -7.20 14.86
C VAL A 170 -6.19 -7.85 13.59
N CYS A 171 -7.11 -8.18 12.67
CA CYS A 171 -6.75 -8.66 11.35
C CYS A 171 -6.54 -7.49 10.40
N VAL A 172 -5.41 -7.47 9.71
CA VAL A 172 -5.04 -6.45 8.74
C VAL A 172 -4.83 -7.04 7.36
N THR A 173 -4.98 -6.21 6.34
CA THR A 173 -4.63 -6.54 4.96
C THR A 173 -3.16 -6.20 4.74
N VAL A 174 -2.37 -7.19 4.35
CA VAL A 174 -0.95 -7.04 3.99
C VAL A 174 -0.80 -7.51 2.54
N ASP A 175 -0.66 -6.57 1.62
CA ASP A 175 -0.78 -6.80 0.19
C ASP A 175 -2.12 -7.50 -0.13
N ASP A 176 -2.12 -8.67 -0.73
CA ASP A 176 -3.33 -9.44 -1.07
C ASP A 176 -3.70 -10.52 -0.03
N ASP A 177 -2.94 -10.60 1.07
CA ASP A 177 -3.15 -11.53 2.18
C ASP A 177 -3.76 -10.85 3.42
N TYR A 178 -4.17 -11.67 4.39
CA TYR A 178 -4.58 -11.27 5.73
C TYR A 178 -3.55 -11.75 6.75
N ALA A 179 -3.29 -10.91 7.75
CA ALA A 179 -2.39 -11.23 8.83
C ALA A 179 -2.88 -10.57 10.13
N PHE A 180 -2.28 -10.91 11.25
CA PHE A 180 -2.74 -10.49 12.55
C PHE A 180 -1.64 -9.71 13.29
N VAL A 181 -2.04 -8.60 13.91
CA VAL A 181 -1.18 -7.79 14.78
C VAL A 181 -1.81 -7.65 16.15
N ALA A 182 -0.99 -7.65 17.20
CA ALA A 182 -1.47 -7.44 18.57
C ALA A 182 -1.86 -5.97 18.75
N LYS A 183 -3.04 -5.73 19.34
CA LYS A 183 -3.60 -4.38 19.54
C LYS A 183 -2.72 -3.49 20.41
N GLU A 184 -1.95 -4.04 21.33
CA GLU A 184 -1.05 -3.29 22.21
C GLU A 184 0.08 -2.54 21.48
N PHE A 185 0.40 -2.93 20.24
CA PHE A 185 1.49 -2.37 19.43
C PHE A 185 1.00 -1.54 18.23
N VAL A 186 -0.27 -1.16 18.22
CA VAL A 186 -0.87 -0.40 17.15
C VAL A 186 -1.83 0.66 17.67
N GLU A 187 -1.99 1.73 16.89
CA GLU A 187 -3.05 2.72 17.07
C GLU A 187 -4.05 2.61 15.94
N GLU A 188 -5.34 2.48 16.29
CA GLU A 188 -6.43 2.46 15.32
C GLU A 188 -6.77 3.89 14.91
N GLN A 189 -6.88 4.11 13.61
CA GLN A 189 -7.22 5.41 13.07
C GLN A 189 -8.03 5.30 11.79
N TYR A 190 -8.85 6.32 11.53
CA TYR A 190 -9.50 6.49 10.25
C TYR A 190 -8.65 7.41 9.38
N SER A 191 -8.21 6.97 8.21
CA SER A 191 -7.30 7.73 7.37
C SER A 191 -7.70 7.74 5.88
N LEU A 192 -7.26 8.77 5.18
CA LEU A 192 -7.28 8.86 3.73
C LEU A 192 -5.90 8.44 3.18
N LYS A 193 -5.89 7.91 1.95
CA LYS A 193 -4.64 7.77 1.20
C LYS A 193 -3.92 9.11 1.17
N ARG A 194 -2.59 9.11 1.24
CA ARG A 194 -1.76 10.32 1.20
C ARG A 194 -0.97 10.40 -0.09
N ALA A 195 -0.53 11.59 -0.45
CA ALA A 195 0.43 11.77 -1.53
C ALA A 195 1.76 11.08 -1.20
N VAL A 196 2.42 10.56 -2.21
CA VAL A 196 3.75 9.97 -2.08
C VAL A 196 4.79 10.89 -2.71
N LYS A 197 5.90 11.08 -2.02
CA LYS A 197 7.03 11.86 -2.52
C LYS A 197 7.73 11.04 -3.62
N VAL A 198 7.73 11.56 -4.83
CA VAL A 198 8.32 10.88 -5.99
C VAL A 198 9.23 11.86 -6.72
N GLY A 199 10.49 11.50 -6.82
CA GLY A 199 11.48 12.19 -7.66
C GLY A 199 11.62 11.52 -9.02
N THR A 200 12.28 12.17 -9.96
CA THR A 200 12.71 11.56 -11.22
C THR A 200 13.98 10.74 -10.96
N VAL A 201 14.01 9.53 -11.49
CA VAL A 201 15.22 8.70 -11.52
C VAL A 201 15.93 8.94 -12.84
N SER A 202 17.21 9.30 -12.78
CA SER A 202 18.06 9.51 -13.95
C SER A 202 19.23 8.56 -13.93
N ALA A 203 19.76 8.20 -15.09
CA ALA A 203 21.00 7.47 -15.21
C ALA A 203 22.14 8.28 -14.55
N SER A 204 23.00 7.60 -13.82
CA SER A 204 24.13 8.20 -13.12
C SER A 204 25.28 7.20 -13.03
N SER A 205 26.40 7.52 -13.64
CA SER A 205 27.60 6.69 -13.56
C SER A 205 28.19 6.65 -12.15
N SER A 206 28.11 7.76 -11.39
CA SER A 206 28.57 7.84 -9.99
C SER A 206 27.77 6.94 -9.06
N ASP A 207 26.45 6.82 -9.28
CA ASP A 207 25.56 6.00 -8.47
C ASP A 207 25.38 4.60 -9.08
N GLY A 208 25.98 4.37 -10.24
CA GLY A 208 25.92 3.12 -10.99
C GLY A 208 24.50 2.76 -11.45
N VAL A 209 23.69 3.76 -11.77
CA VAL A 209 22.33 3.59 -12.33
C VAL A 209 22.42 3.69 -13.85
N SER A 210 22.07 2.61 -14.54
CA SER A 210 22.07 2.58 -16.01
C SER A 210 20.84 3.30 -16.60
N GLU A 211 20.90 3.64 -17.89
CA GLU A 211 19.76 4.22 -18.61
C GLU A 211 18.55 3.27 -18.61
N GLY A 212 18.76 1.97 -18.73
CA GLY A 212 17.71 0.97 -18.66
C GLY A 212 17.03 0.94 -17.31
N GLN A 213 17.81 1.00 -16.23
CA GLN A 213 17.29 1.05 -14.85
C GLN A 213 16.47 2.32 -14.59
N ALA A 214 16.97 3.48 -15.02
CA ALA A 214 16.21 4.73 -14.92
C ALA A 214 14.93 4.69 -15.74
N SER A 215 15.00 4.21 -16.97
CA SER A 215 13.87 4.15 -17.90
C SER A 215 12.75 3.22 -17.43
N ILE A 216 13.07 2.01 -16.92
CA ILE A 216 12.04 1.07 -16.44
C ILE A 216 11.32 1.61 -15.21
N VAL A 217 12.03 2.33 -14.33
CA VAL A 217 11.41 2.96 -13.15
C VAL A 217 10.46 4.08 -13.57
N GLU A 218 10.88 4.97 -14.49
CA GLU A 218 10.00 6.04 -14.97
C GLU A 218 8.79 5.48 -15.75
N TYR A 219 8.98 4.38 -16.46
CA TYR A 219 7.89 3.66 -17.13
C TYR A 219 6.92 3.04 -16.11
N ALA A 220 7.42 2.38 -15.06
CA ALA A 220 6.59 1.79 -14.01
C ALA A 220 5.68 2.83 -13.33
N LYS A 221 6.19 4.03 -13.07
CA LYS A 221 5.44 5.11 -12.41
C LYS A 221 4.23 5.60 -13.21
N GLN A 222 4.17 5.36 -14.53
CA GLN A 222 3.03 5.74 -15.36
C GLN A 222 1.77 4.93 -15.02
N PHE A 223 1.93 3.75 -14.43
CA PHE A 223 0.83 2.84 -14.09
C PHE A 223 0.32 2.98 -12.65
N LEU A 224 0.86 3.95 -11.90
CA LEU A 224 0.41 4.23 -10.54
C LEU A 224 -1.11 4.43 -10.50
N GLY A 225 -1.79 3.76 -9.56
CA GLY A 225 -3.23 3.81 -9.40
C GLY A 225 -4.02 2.89 -10.32
N ASN A 226 -3.40 2.19 -11.28
CA ASN A 226 -4.05 1.17 -12.07
C ASN A 226 -4.45 -0.03 -11.19
N ARG A 227 -5.48 -0.75 -11.63
CA ARG A 227 -6.13 -1.77 -10.81
C ARG A 227 -5.28 -3.03 -10.61
N TYR A 228 -5.43 -3.63 -9.45
CA TYR A 228 -4.94 -4.97 -9.17
C TYR A 228 -5.94 -6.01 -9.67
N VAL A 229 -5.44 -7.07 -10.30
CA VAL A 229 -6.21 -8.27 -10.68
C VAL A 229 -5.34 -9.49 -10.41
N TRP A 230 -5.81 -10.40 -9.57
CA TRP A 230 -5.12 -11.66 -9.27
C TRP A 230 -4.90 -12.47 -10.55
N GLY A 231 -3.66 -12.92 -10.77
CA GLY A 231 -3.28 -13.63 -12.00
C GLY A 231 -3.23 -12.75 -13.25
N GLY A 232 -3.45 -11.44 -13.11
CA GLY A 232 -3.37 -10.50 -14.22
C GLY A 232 -1.93 -10.09 -14.55
N ALA A 233 -1.69 -9.74 -15.81
CA ALA A 233 -0.40 -9.26 -16.32
C ALA A 233 -0.52 -8.02 -17.21
N SER A 234 -1.69 -7.40 -17.28
CA SER A 234 -1.90 -6.18 -18.06
C SER A 234 -1.61 -4.95 -17.23
N LEU A 235 -0.63 -4.16 -17.65
CA LEU A 235 -0.25 -2.92 -16.96
C LEU A 235 -1.40 -1.89 -16.90
N THR A 236 -2.34 -1.94 -17.84
CA THR A 236 -3.46 -0.99 -17.96
C THR A 236 -4.82 -1.56 -17.54
N HIS A 237 -5.05 -2.87 -17.74
CA HIS A 237 -6.35 -3.50 -17.47
C HIS A 237 -6.38 -4.31 -16.17
N GLY A 238 -5.25 -4.52 -15.54
CA GLY A 238 -5.12 -5.17 -14.24
C GLY A 238 -4.00 -6.19 -14.18
N THR A 239 -3.25 -6.16 -13.10
CA THR A 239 -2.09 -7.00 -12.87
C THR A 239 -1.98 -7.37 -11.40
N ASP A 240 -1.37 -8.52 -11.09
CA ASP A 240 -0.88 -8.82 -9.75
C ASP A 240 0.58 -8.38 -9.58
N CYS A 241 1.19 -8.64 -8.42
CA CYS A 241 2.53 -8.17 -8.09
C CYS A 241 3.60 -8.71 -9.07
N SER A 242 3.59 -10.00 -9.35
CA SER A 242 4.56 -10.64 -10.26
C SER A 242 4.24 -10.40 -11.73
N GLY A 243 2.97 -10.26 -12.09
CA GLY A 243 2.55 -9.85 -13.43
C GLY A 243 3.00 -8.43 -13.76
N PHE A 244 2.96 -7.53 -12.79
CA PHE A 244 3.44 -6.15 -12.93
C PHE A 244 4.94 -6.12 -13.27
N THR A 245 5.78 -6.74 -12.46
CA THR A 245 7.23 -6.79 -12.70
C THR A 245 7.56 -7.55 -13.98
N MET A 246 6.90 -8.68 -14.25
CA MET A 246 7.06 -9.45 -15.49
C MET A 246 6.80 -8.58 -16.72
N SER A 247 5.68 -7.87 -16.76
CA SER A 247 5.28 -7.04 -17.90
C SER A 247 6.15 -5.81 -18.08
N LEU A 248 6.63 -5.21 -16.99
CA LEU A 248 7.60 -4.11 -17.06
C LEU A 248 8.91 -4.58 -17.69
N TYR A 249 9.49 -5.68 -17.19
CA TYR A 249 10.76 -6.19 -17.69
C TYR A 249 10.68 -6.74 -19.10
N ALA A 250 9.53 -7.32 -19.50
CA ALA A 250 9.31 -7.78 -20.88
C ALA A 250 9.47 -6.66 -21.90
N LYS A 251 9.05 -5.43 -21.58
CA LYS A 251 9.25 -4.25 -22.45
C LYS A 251 10.72 -3.92 -22.69
N TYR A 252 11.60 -4.31 -21.77
CA TYR A 252 13.04 -4.08 -21.84
C TYR A 252 13.84 -5.34 -22.27
N GLY A 253 13.14 -6.34 -22.82
CA GLY A 253 13.77 -7.55 -23.37
C GLY A 253 14.16 -8.61 -22.32
N HIS A 254 13.68 -8.49 -21.09
CA HIS A 254 13.94 -9.47 -20.03
C HIS A 254 12.68 -10.29 -19.73
N SER A 255 12.80 -11.60 -19.81
CA SER A 255 11.72 -12.53 -19.47
C SER A 255 11.78 -12.90 -17.98
N LEU A 256 10.67 -12.69 -17.29
CA LEU A 256 10.49 -13.12 -15.90
C LEU A 256 9.28 -14.04 -15.78
N PRO A 257 9.32 -15.06 -14.90
CA PRO A 257 8.15 -15.91 -14.66
C PRO A 257 7.03 -15.14 -13.95
N HIS A 258 5.77 -15.53 -14.18
CA HIS A 258 4.61 -14.94 -13.51
C HIS A 258 4.40 -15.58 -12.12
N ASN A 259 5.38 -15.43 -11.26
CA ASN A 259 5.35 -15.91 -9.86
C ASN A 259 6.48 -15.25 -9.08
N ALA A 260 6.19 -14.66 -7.93
CA ALA A 260 7.18 -13.90 -7.13
C ALA A 260 8.36 -14.77 -6.65
N ALA A 261 8.09 -15.99 -6.17
CA ALA A 261 9.15 -16.90 -5.72
C ALA A 261 10.05 -17.36 -6.88
N ALA A 262 9.45 -17.62 -8.05
CA ALA A 262 10.22 -17.99 -9.25
C ALA A 262 11.06 -16.80 -9.76
N GLN A 263 10.54 -15.57 -9.73
CA GLN A 263 11.33 -14.37 -10.03
C GLN A 263 12.50 -14.21 -9.07
N ALA A 264 12.29 -14.47 -7.78
CA ALA A 264 13.39 -14.47 -6.83
C ALA A 264 14.45 -15.53 -7.18
N GLY A 265 14.06 -16.69 -7.70
CA GLY A 265 14.96 -17.76 -8.12
C GLY A 265 15.87 -17.36 -9.29
N VAL A 266 15.36 -16.57 -10.24
CA VAL A 266 16.09 -16.21 -11.47
C VAL A 266 16.84 -14.87 -11.38
N THR A 267 16.70 -14.12 -10.29
CA THR A 267 17.37 -12.83 -10.10
C THR A 267 18.66 -12.96 -9.30
N ARG A 268 19.70 -12.18 -9.67
CA ARG A 268 20.96 -12.12 -8.96
C ARG A 268 20.79 -11.38 -7.63
N LYS A 269 21.16 -12.00 -6.50
CA LYS A 269 21.09 -11.36 -5.18
C LYS A 269 22.03 -10.16 -5.10
N VAL A 270 21.54 -9.07 -4.52
CA VAL A 270 22.32 -7.85 -4.25
C VAL A 270 22.08 -7.37 -2.82
N SER A 271 23.09 -6.67 -2.25
CA SER A 271 23.00 -6.06 -0.91
C SER A 271 22.75 -4.55 -0.96
N SER A 272 23.16 -3.90 -2.05
CA SER A 272 22.95 -2.46 -2.27
C SER A 272 21.95 -2.26 -3.40
N PRO A 273 20.69 -1.93 -3.07
CA PRO A 273 19.66 -1.81 -4.08
C PRO A 273 19.86 -0.58 -4.98
N LYS A 274 19.58 -0.77 -6.26
CA LYS A 274 19.53 0.29 -7.27
C LYS A 274 18.14 0.35 -7.87
N PRO A 275 17.70 1.50 -8.42
CA PRO A 275 16.44 1.59 -9.15
C PRO A 275 16.29 0.46 -10.16
N GLY A 276 15.13 -0.17 -10.20
CA GLY A 276 14.86 -1.35 -11.01
C GLY A 276 15.08 -2.69 -10.29
N ASP A 277 15.83 -2.75 -9.20
CA ASP A 277 15.95 -4.00 -8.43
C ASP A 277 14.62 -4.46 -7.85
N LEU A 278 14.44 -5.75 -7.69
CA LEU A 278 13.22 -6.35 -7.17
C LEU A 278 13.38 -6.72 -5.69
N PHE A 279 12.46 -6.25 -4.88
CA PHE A 279 12.33 -6.59 -3.47
C PHE A 279 11.32 -7.72 -3.33
N PHE A 280 11.73 -8.80 -2.69
CA PHE A 280 10.92 -10.00 -2.47
C PHE A 280 10.57 -10.14 -1.00
N TYR A 281 9.28 -10.32 -0.71
CA TYR A 281 8.74 -10.43 0.64
C TYR A 281 8.14 -11.81 0.85
N SER A 282 8.24 -12.30 2.10
CA SER A 282 7.74 -13.61 2.48
C SER A 282 6.55 -13.50 3.44
N ASN A 283 5.65 -14.46 3.37
CA ASN A 283 4.59 -14.65 4.37
C ASN A 283 4.97 -15.63 5.50
N GLY A 284 6.26 -15.88 5.67
CA GLY A 284 6.80 -16.80 6.65
C GLY A 284 6.97 -18.23 6.14
N SER A 285 6.24 -18.63 5.09
CA SER A 285 6.34 -19.96 4.48
C SER A 285 6.93 -19.95 3.07
N ARG A 286 6.67 -18.88 2.32
CA ARG A 286 7.17 -18.69 0.95
C ARG A 286 7.26 -17.22 0.60
N ILE A 287 8.03 -16.91 -0.44
CA ILE A 287 7.98 -15.59 -1.08
C ILE A 287 6.62 -15.47 -1.75
N ASN A 288 5.83 -14.49 -1.30
CA ASN A 288 4.45 -14.28 -1.76
C ASN A 288 4.24 -12.93 -2.44
N HIS A 289 5.22 -12.02 -2.39
CA HIS A 289 5.08 -10.70 -2.97
C HIS A 289 6.40 -10.18 -3.55
N VAL A 290 6.29 -9.33 -4.57
CA VAL A 290 7.43 -8.68 -5.23
C VAL A 290 7.08 -7.22 -5.55
N ALA A 291 8.07 -6.35 -5.38
CA ALA A 291 7.98 -4.93 -5.70
C ALA A 291 9.24 -4.46 -6.41
N MET A 292 9.14 -3.42 -7.25
CA MET A 292 10.29 -2.81 -7.91
C MET A 292 10.79 -1.61 -7.11
N TYR A 293 12.08 -1.59 -6.79
CA TYR A 293 12.71 -0.45 -6.13
C TYR A 293 12.83 0.74 -7.09
N ILE A 294 12.38 1.90 -6.66
CA ILE A 294 12.36 3.13 -7.46
C ILE A 294 13.33 4.20 -6.94
N GLY A 295 14.22 3.83 -6.03
CA GLY A 295 15.13 4.76 -5.37
C GLY A 295 14.55 5.40 -4.12
N SER A 296 15.40 6.07 -3.36
CA SER A 296 15.03 6.84 -2.14
C SER A 296 14.26 6.03 -1.08
N GLY A 297 14.54 4.73 -0.97
CA GLY A 297 13.88 3.85 0.00
C GLY A 297 12.44 3.48 -0.37
N LEU A 298 12.03 3.66 -1.62
CA LEU A 298 10.66 3.42 -2.09
C LEU A 298 10.59 2.27 -3.10
N VAL A 299 9.46 1.58 -3.10
CA VAL A 299 9.10 0.55 -4.09
C VAL A 299 7.76 0.88 -4.73
N ILE A 300 7.58 0.45 -5.99
CA ILE A 300 6.29 0.44 -6.69
C ILE A 300 5.84 -1.00 -6.91
N HIS A 301 4.58 -1.28 -6.62
CA HIS A 301 4.03 -2.64 -6.71
C HIS A 301 2.51 -2.66 -6.90
N ALA A 302 1.99 -3.73 -7.49
CA ALA A 302 0.58 -4.04 -7.46
C ALA A 302 0.27 -4.75 -6.13
N SER A 303 -0.39 -4.06 -5.20
CA SER A 303 -0.54 -4.50 -3.81
C SER A 303 -1.77 -5.38 -3.60
N ASN A 304 -2.96 -4.85 -3.80
CA ASN A 304 -4.23 -5.54 -3.59
C ASN A 304 -5.36 -4.85 -4.36
N PRO A 305 -6.57 -5.45 -4.43
CA PRO A 305 -7.70 -4.87 -5.17
C PRO A 305 -8.15 -3.47 -4.72
N SER A 306 -7.95 -3.12 -3.44
CA SER A 306 -8.35 -1.82 -2.91
C SER A 306 -7.35 -0.71 -3.23
N ASP A 307 -6.07 -1.06 -3.33
CA ASP A 307 -4.98 -0.10 -3.54
C ASP A 307 -4.49 -0.05 -4.98
N GLY A 308 -4.60 -1.15 -5.72
CA GLY A 308 -4.03 -1.25 -7.05
C GLY A 308 -2.50 -1.15 -7.05
N ILE A 309 -1.96 -0.51 -8.07
CA ILE A 309 -0.54 -0.20 -8.16
C ILE A 309 -0.26 1.03 -7.30
N LYS A 310 0.63 0.89 -6.33
CA LYS A 310 0.97 1.93 -5.35
C LYS A 310 2.47 2.02 -5.11
N ILE A 311 2.88 3.10 -4.45
CA ILE A 311 4.25 3.28 -3.94
C ILE A 311 4.20 3.14 -2.43
N SER A 312 5.14 2.36 -1.89
CA SER A 312 5.32 2.12 -0.46
C SER A 312 6.78 2.31 -0.05
N ASN A 313 7.05 2.43 1.25
CA ASN A 313 8.38 2.28 1.79
C ASN A 313 8.91 0.89 1.41
N ALA A 314 10.14 0.76 0.96
CA ALA A 314 10.74 -0.52 0.58
C ALA A 314 10.81 -1.51 1.76
N TYR A 315 10.80 -1.00 2.99
CA TYR A 315 10.86 -1.77 4.23
C TYR A 315 9.53 -1.73 5.01
N TYR A 316 8.40 -1.46 4.37
CA TYR A 316 7.07 -1.60 4.99
C TYR A 316 6.83 -3.04 5.49
N ARG A 317 7.46 -3.99 4.84
CA ARG A 317 7.74 -5.37 5.27
C ARG A 317 9.23 -5.60 5.09
N HIS A 318 9.87 -6.38 5.95
CA HIS A 318 11.28 -6.73 5.76
C HIS A 318 11.43 -7.68 4.55
N PRO A 319 12.20 -7.30 3.52
CA PRO A 319 12.43 -8.16 2.38
C PRO A 319 13.33 -9.33 2.75
N VAL A 320 13.05 -10.50 2.18
CA VAL A 320 13.90 -11.71 2.37
C VAL A 320 14.97 -11.83 1.30
N LYS A 321 14.80 -11.13 0.18
CA LYS A 321 15.77 -11.04 -0.91
C LYS A 321 15.61 -9.72 -1.66
N ILE A 322 16.73 -9.18 -2.13
CA ILE A 322 16.77 -8.14 -3.16
C ILE A 322 17.48 -8.74 -4.36
N GLY A 323 16.83 -8.67 -5.52
CA GLY A 323 17.32 -9.29 -6.75
C GLY A 323 17.45 -8.31 -7.90
N ARG A 324 18.50 -8.43 -8.68
CA ARG A 324 18.75 -7.61 -9.87
C ARG A 324 18.55 -8.42 -11.13
N VAL A 325 17.82 -7.84 -12.10
CA VAL A 325 17.54 -8.43 -13.41
C VAL A 325 18.50 -7.88 -14.46
N MET A 326 18.67 -6.56 -14.52
CA MET A 326 19.57 -5.90 -15.49
C MET A 326 20.62 -5.05 -14.80
N ASN A 327 21.78 -4.94 -15.42
CA ASN A 327 22.90 -4.15 -14.93
C ASN A 327 22.82 -2.69 -15.38
#